data_224fa48203b99dda7a8bf76898ab3161
#
_entry.id   224fa48203b99dda7a8bf76898ab3161
#
_cell.length_a   1.000
_cell.length_b   1.000
_cell.length_c   1.000
_cell.angle_alpha   90.00
_cell.angle_beta   90.00
_cell.angle_gamma   90.00
#
_symmetry.space_group_name_H-M   'P 1'
#
loop_
_entity.id
_entity.type
_entity.pdbx_description
1 polymer ?
#
loop_
_entity_poly.entity_id
_entity_poly.type
_entity_poly.pdbx_seq_one_letter_code
_entity_poly.pdbx_strand_id
1 'polypeptide(L)'
;MKLSFFLILLMFMMTISSFGQETDPANYRVFDAKGNPSDLNKILEAIAQNDVVFLGENHDDATAHALQLQIFKSVVEKYSKDRKVALSLEMFERDVQTVVNEYLNNLISENHFLLSSRPWNNYKQDYRPLVELAKTNKLPVIAANAPRRYVNMVSRGGRDTLNALSPEAKKWLAPLPYNQASETYANKFKGLMGGSPESNMGLNKILDSQTLWDATMSYSIAEFLKEKKNALVVHLNGAFHTENRLGTAEQLLKYRPKAKVLVVTMRYEADFTKFDQTKHENLGDFVILTDSKVPRSFKQS
;
A
#
# COMPACT_ATOMS: atom_id res chain seq x y z
N MET A 1 -5.09 26.15 -66.84
CA MET A 1 -5.06 26.49 -65.38
C MET A 1 -5.25 25.23 -64.60
N LYS A 2 -4.17 24.65 -64.02
CA LYS A 2 -4.23 23.48 -63.16
C LYS A 2 -4.05 23.94 -61.73
N LEU A 3 -5.05 23.82 -60.88
CA LEU A 3 -5.03 24.14 -59.48
C LEU A 3 -4.48 22.91 -58.73
N SER A 4 -3.27 23.00 -58.19
CA SER A 4 -2.71 21.96 -57.30
C SER A 4 -3.17 22.20 -55.88
N PHE A 5 -3.92 21.27 -55.34
CA PHE A 5 -4.27 21.23 -53.93
C PHE A 5 -3.10 20.65 -53.12
N PHE A 6 -2.46 21.47 -52.32
CA PHE A 6 -1.49 21.03 -51.30
C PHE A 6 -2.23 20.64 -50.04
N LEU A 7 -2.27 19.34 -49.74
CA LEU A 7 -2.83 18.79 -48.50
C LEU A 7 -1.72 18.89 -47.43
N ILE A 8 -1.85 19.82 -46.49
CA ILE A 8 -0.97 19.93 -45.34
C ILE A 8 -1.50 18.94 -44.29
N LEU A 9 -0.81 17.81 -44.10
CA LEU A 9 -1.04 16.85 -43.06
C LEU A 9 -0.44 17.36 -41.75
N LEU A 10 -1.26 17.96 -40.89
CA LEU A 10 -0.86 18.38 -39.54
C LEU A 10 -0.70 17.13 -38.66
N MET A 11 0.52 16.67 -38.50
CA MET A 11 0.88 15.60 -37.56
C MET A 11 0.80 16.14 -36.13
N PHE A 12 -0.30 15.87 -35.43
CA PHE A 12 -0.45 16.19 -34.01
C PHE A 12 0.48 15.26 -33.21
N MET A 13 1.69 15.71 -32.90
CA MET A 13 2.54 15.05 -31.91
C MET A 13 1.89 15.20 -30.54
N MET A 14 1.13 14.20 -30.12
CA MET A 14 0.78 14.06 -28.70
C MET A 14 2.08 13.86 -27.91
N THR A 15 2.53 14.91 -27.27
CA THR A 15 3.54 14.80 -26.22
C THR A 15 2.91 14.01 -25.07
N ILE A 16 3.24 12.73 -24.98
CA ILE A 16 2.99 11.94 -23.79
C ILE A 16 3.86 12.55 -22.72
N SER A 17 3.26 13.41 -21.89
CA SER A 17 3.89 13.84 -20.64
C SER A 17 4.09 12.61 -19.78
N SER A 18 5.31 12.10 -19.74
CA SER A 18 5.73 11.03 -18.84
C SER A 18 5.58 11.56 -17.41
N PHE A 19 4.45 11.30 -16.77
CA PHE A 19 4.27 11.47 -15.34
C PHE A 19 4.96 10.27 -14.64
N GLY A 20 6.23 10.42 -14.36
CA GLY A 20 6.97 9.46 -13.57
C GLY A 20 8.35 10.03 -13.35
N GLN A 21 8.62 10.55 -12.17
CA GLN A 21 9.97 10.87 -11.77
C GLN A 21 10.74 9.54 -11.76
N GLU A 22 11.68 9.35 -12.68
CA GLU A 22 12.56 8.18 -12.64
C GLU A 22 13.33 8.24 -11.32
N THR A 23 13.35 7.10 -10.62
CA THR A 23 14.11 6.99 -9.38
C THR A 23 15.58 7.08 -9.69
N ASP A 24 16.28 8.04 -9.08
CA ASP A 24 17.73 8.13 -9.17
C ASP A 24 18.35 6.95 -8.42
N PRO A 25 19.05 6.02 -9.09
CA PRO A 25 19.73 4.90 -8.44
C PRO A 25 20.75 5.33 -7.37
N ALA A 26 21.18 6.60 -7.38
CA ALA A 26 22.05 7.14 -6.37
C ALA A 26 21.38 7.25 -4.99
N ASN A 27 20.05 7.32 -4.93
CA ASN A 27 19.29 7.63 -3.71
C ASN A 27 18.75 6.39 -2.97
N TYR A 28 19.05 5.17 -3.40
CA TYR A 28 18.61 3.96 -2.71
C TYR A 28 19.56 2.77 -2.87
N ARG A 29 19.42 1.79 -2.01
CA ARG A 29 20.04 0.45 -2.12
C ARG A 29 19.03 -0.62 -1.79
N VAL A 30 19.14 -1.74 -2.48
CA VAL A 30 18.28 -2.92 -2.28
C VAL A 30 19.11 -4.03 -1.63
N PHE A 31 18.53 -4.65 -0.63
CA PHE A 31 19.11 -5.79 0.08
C PHE A 31 18.08 -6.91 0.19
N ASP A 32 18.54 -8.14 0.31
CA ASP A 32 17.70 -9.25 0.74
C ASP A 32 17.44 -9.21 2.27
N ALA A 33 16.66 -10.14 2.79
CA ALA A 33 16.33 -10.24 4.22
C ALA A 33 17.56 -10.33 5.15
N LYS A 34 18.71 -10.79 4.64
CA LYS A 34 19.94 -11.01 5.39
C LYS A 34 20.99 -9.90 5.20
N GLY A 35 20.67 -8.92 4.35
CA GLY A 35 21.56 -7.80 4.05
C GLY A 35 22.53 -8.04 2.90
N ASN A 36 22.34 -9.10 2.11
CA ASN A 36 23.11 -9.24 0.89
C ASN A 36 22.63 -8.22 -0.16
N PRO A 37 23.51 -7.58 -0.91
CA PRO A 37 23.14 -6.66 -1.98
C PRO A 37 22.19 -7.33 -2.99
N SER A 38 21.16 -6.60 -3.39
CA SER A 38 20.16 -7.05 -4.35
C SER A 38 19.78 -5.91 -5.30
N ASP A 39 18.73 -6.09 -6.12
CA ASP A 39 18.24 -5.10 -7.06
C ASP A 39 16.73 -5.22 -7.30
N LEU A 40 16.15 -4.26 -8.02
CA LEU A 40 14.72 -4.26 -8.34
C LEU A 40 14.30 -5.44 -9.23
N ASN A 41 15.20 -5.97 -10.07
CA ASN A 41 14.87 -7.12 -10.91
C ASN A 41 14.65 -8.39 -10.06
N LYS A 42 15.42 -8.57 -8.98
CA LYS A 42 15.23 -9.66 -8.04
C LYS A 42 13.89 -9.56 -7.31
N ILE A 43 13.46 -8.35 -6.95
CA ILE A 43 12.11 -8.11 -6.42
C ILE A 43 11.06 -8.53 -7.46
N LEU A 44 11.19 -8.09 -8.71
CA LEU A 44 10.23 -8.42 -9.78
C LEU A 44 10.21 -9.93 -10.09
N GLU A 45 11.34 -10.62 -10.03
CA GLU A 45 11.40 -12.09 -10.17
C GLU A 45 10.65 -12.77 -9.01
N ALA A 46 10.85 -12.29 -7.77
CA ALA A 46 10.15 -12.83 -6.61
C ALA A 46 8.64 -12.59 -6.68
N ILE A 47 8.19 -11.44 -7.19
CA ILE A 47 6.77 -11.09 -7.38
C ILE A 47 6.05 -12.14 -8.23
N ALA A 48 6.70 -12.71 -9.26
CA ALA A 48 6.12 -13.73 -10.12
C ALA A 48 5.58 -14.95 -9.37
N GLN A 49 6.19 -15.28 -8.23
CA GLN A 49 5.88 -16.46 -7.43
C GLN A 49 4.88 -16.21 -6.30
N ASN A 50 4.41 -14.96 -6.14
CA ASN A 50 3.57 -14.55 -5.04
C ASN A 50 2.18 -14.11 -5.49
N ASP A 51 1.20 -14.18 -4.59
CA ASP A 51 -0.18 -13.72 -4.81
C ASP A 51 -0.35 -12.28 -4.35
N VAL A 52 0.41 -11.89 -3.31
CA VAL A 52 0.38 -10.55 -2.73
C VAL A 52 1.79 -10.05 -2.51
N VAL A 53 2.01 -8.79 -2.88
CA VAL A 53 3.23 -8.05 -2.60
C VAL A 53 2.86 -6.88 -1.71
N PHE A 54 3.45 -6.81 -0.54
CA PHE A 54 3.37 -5.66 0.35
C PHE A 54 4.56 -4.74 0.11
N LEU A 55 4.30 -3.47 -0.19
CA LEU A 55 5.28 -2.40 -0.35
C LEU A 55 5.15 -1.46 0.84
N GLY A 56 5.87 -1.78 1.92
CA GLY A 56 5.85 -1.02 3.16
C GLY A 56 6.69 0.25 3.06
N GLU A 57 6.16 1.39 3.50
CA GLU A 57 6.76 2.71 3.32
C GLU A 57 6.89 3.51 4.61
N ASN A 58 7.75 4.53 4.60
CA ASN A 58 7.56 5.73 5.40
C ASN A 58 6.70 6.69 4.56
N HIS A 59 5.58 7.16 5.09
CA HIS A 59 4.54 7.86 4.33
C HIS A 59 4.97 9.19 3.67
N ASP A 60 6.12 9.71 4.02
CA ASP A 60 6.69 10.95 3.49
C ASP A 60 7.98 10.73 2.67
N ASP A 61 8.33 9.48 2.36
CA ASP A 61 9.54 9.13 1.62
C ASP A 61 9.31 9.23 0.11
N ALA A 62 9.74 10.36 -0.48
CA ALA A 62 9.58 10.61 -1.91
C ALA A 62 10.26 9.55 -2.79
N THR A 63 11.42 9.02 -2.36
CA THR A 63 12.14 7.97 -3.10
C THR A 63 11.36 6.66 -3.06
N ALA A 64 10.80 6.29 -1.88
CA ALA A 64 9.97 5.11 -1.76
C ALA A 64 8.72 5.18 -2.64
N HIS A 65 8.02 6.33 -2.68
CA HIS A 65 6.84 6.50 -3.55
C HIS A 65 7.19 6.37 -5.04
N ALA A 66 8.32 6.93 -5.47
CA ALA A 66 8.78 6.76 -6.85
C ALA A 66 9.13 5.29 -7.18
N LEU A 67 9.75 4.56 -6.23
CA LEU A 67 10.04 3.12 -6.36
C LEU A 67 8.76 2.28 -6.39
N GLN A 68 7.77 2.59 -5.58
CA GLN A 68 6.46 1.93 -5.60
C GLN A 68 5.78 2.06 -6.96
N LEU A 69 5.80 3.27 -7.54
CA LEU A 69 5.27 3.50 -8.88
C LEU A 69 6.05 2.71 -9.93
N GLN A 70 7.39 2.70 -9.87
CA GLN A 70 8.25 1.94 -10.79
C GLN A 70 7.99 0.43 -10.69
N ILE A 71 7.91 -0.12 -9.46
CA ILE A 71 7.60 -1.54 -9.24
C ILE A 71 6.20 -1.86 -9.77
N PHE A 72 5.19 -1.05 -9.44
CA PHE A 72 3.82 -1.31 -9.89
C PHE A 72 3.69 -1.22 -11.41
N LYS A 73 4.35 -0.25 -12.06
CA LYS A 73 4.41 -0.15 -13.53
C LYS A 73 5.01 -1.43 -14.14
N SER A 74 6.14 -1.90 -13.61
CA SER A 74 6.77 -3.14 -14.07
C SER A 74 5.89 -4.36 -13.85
N VAL A 75 5.14 -4.42 -12.73
CA VAL A 75 4.16 -5.48 -12.46
C VAL A 75 3.04 -5.47 -13.50
N VAL A 76 2.49 -4.29 -13.82
CA VAL A 76 1.44 -4.14 -14.83
C VAL A 76 1.93 -4.60 -16.19
N GLU A 77 3.10 -4.14 -16.61
CA GLU A 77 3.69 -4.48 -17.92
C GLU A 77 3.97 -5.99 -18.06
N LYS A 78 4.52 -6.61 -17.01
CA LYS A 78 4.93 -8.02 -17.05
C LYS A 78 3.78 -9.01 -16.84
N TYR A 79 2.81 -8.68 -15.98
CA TYR A 79 1.88 -9.70 -15.46
C TYR A 79 0.41 -9.44 -15.77
N SER A 80 -0.02 -8.23 -16.20
CA SER A 80 -1.44 -7.94 -16.39
C SER A 80 -2.11 -8.72 -17.51
N LYS A 81 -1.34 -9.28 -18.45
CA LYS A 81 -1.87 -10.14 -19.51
C LYS A 81 -2.29 -11.51 -18.99
N ASP A 82 -1.52 -12.05 -18.05
CA ASP A 82 -1.66 -13.44 -17.58
C ASP A 82 -2.29 -13.54 -16.20
N ARG A 83 -2.24 -12.48 -15.40
CA ARG A 83 -2.76 -12.42 -14.04
C ARG A 83 -3.77 -11.27 -13.85
N LYS A 84 -4.67 -11.43 -12.88
CA LYS A 84 -5.57 -10.36 -12.46
C LYS A 84 -4.85 -9.45 -11.48
N VAL A 85 -4.09 -8.48 -12.03
CA VAL A 85 -3.36 -7.50 -11.23
C VAL A 85 -4.33 -6.51 -10.60
N ALA A 86 -4.12 -6.19 -9.32
CA ALA A 86 -4.84 -5.16 -8.58
C ALA A 86 -3.87 -4.31 -7.77
N LEU A 87 -4.18 -3.02 -7.65
CA LEU A 87 -3.58 -2.12 -6.68
C LEU A 87 -4.43 -2.13 -5.41
N SER A 88 -3.83 -2.25 -4.24
CA SER A 88 -4.51 -2.18 -2.96
C SER A 88 -3.87 -1.11 -2.10
N LEU A 89 -4.66 -0.22 -1.51
CA LEU A 89 -4.14 0.96 -0.82
C LEU A 89 -4.69 1.07 0.60
N GLU A 90 -3.79 1.22 1.57
CA GLU A 90 -4.11 1.65 2.93
C GLU A 90 -4.79 3.01 2.94
N MET A 91 -4.41 3.88 2.03
CA MET A 91 -4.76 5.30 1.94
C MET A 91 -6.23 5.54 1.64
N PHE A 92 -6.99 4.50 1.28
CA PHE A 92 -8.44 4.56 1.09
C PHE A 92 -9.18 3.63 2.04
N GLU A 93 -10.21 4.17 2.68
CA GLU A 93 -11.11 3.43 3.57
C GLU A 93 -12.11 2.60 2.75
N ARG A 94 -12.48 1.41 3.23
CA ARG A 94 -13.39 0.48 2.50
C ARG A 94 -14.73 1.09 2.13
N ASP A 95 -15.26 2.00 2.92
CA ASP A 95 -16.57 2.61 2.68
C ASP A 95 -16.59 3.58 1.49
N VAL A 96 -15.43 3.92 0.92
CA VAL A 96 -15.34 4.70 -0.32
C VAL A 96 -15.09 3.86 -1.56
N GLN A 97 -15.11 2.52 -1.48
CA GLN A 97 -14.84 1.65 -2.63
C GLN A 97 -15.72 1.97 -3.85
N THR A 98 -16.99 2.29 -3.64
CA THR A 98 -17.91 2.67 -4.74
C THR A 98 -17.41 3.92 -5.45
N VAL A 99 -16.98 4.94 -4.71
CA VAL A 99 -16.44 6.19 -5.26
C VAL A 99 -15.16 5.94 -6.06
N VAL A 100 -14.27 5.08 -5.53
CA VAL A 100 -13.05 4.64 -6.26
C VAL A 100 -13.43 3.97 -7.58
N ASN A 101 -14.38 3.05 -7.57
CA ASN A 101 -14.83 2.35 -8.77
C ASN A 101 -15.45 3.29 -9.81
N GLU A 102 -16.27 4.26 -9.38
CA GLU A 102 -16.87 5.27 -10.25
C GLU A 102 -15.80 6.12 -10.93
N TYR A 103 -14.77 6.52 -10.19
CA TYR A 103 -13.66 7.28 -10.75
C TYR A 103 -12.83 6.46 -11.76
N LEU A 104 -12.50 5.21 -11.44
CA LEU A 104 -11.77 4.32 -12.34
C LEU A 104 -12.52 4.08 -13.66
N ASN A 105 -13.85 4.05 -13.61
CA ASN A 105 -14.74 3.87 -14.77
C ASN A 105 -15.12 5.18 -15.47
N ASN A 106 -14.52 6.31 -15.14
CA ASN A 106 -14.81 7.65 -15.68
C ASN A 106 -16.27 8.10 -15.50
N LEU A 107 -16.99 7.60 -14.49
CA LEU A 107 -18.36 8.01 -14.19
C LEU A 107 -18.41 9.34 -13.45
N ILE A 108 -17.36 9.65 -12.67
CA ILE A 108 -17.21 10.90 -11.94
C ILE A 108 -15.88 11.57 -12.29
N SER A 109 -15.83 12.90 -12.18
CA SER A 109 -14.58 13.67 -12.35
C SER A 109 -13.62 13.45 -11.18
N GLU A 110 -12.32 13.73 -11.40
CA GLU A 110 -11.32 13.69 -10.33
C GLU A 110 -11.68 14.59 -9.15
N ASN A 111 -12.27 15.76 -9.41
CA ASN A 111 -12.68 16.67 -8.35
C ASN A 111 -13.74 16.02 -7.42
N HIS A 112 -14.77 15.38 -7.99
CA HIS A 112 -15.77 14.66 -7.19
C HIS A 112 -15.19 13.44 -6.49
N PHE A 113 -14.27 12.73 -7.13
CA PHE A 113 -13.53 11.65 -6.50
C PHE A 113 -12.76 12.13 -5.26
N LEU A 114 -11.99 13.21 -5.37
CA LEU A 114 -11.22 13.77 -4.25
C LEU A 114 -12.12 14.22 -3.10
N LEU A 115 -13.24 14.89 -3.40
CA LEU A 115 -14.19 15.34 -2.38
C LEU A 115 -14.86 14.19 -1.63
N SER A 116 -15.12 13.07 -2.31
CA SER A 116 -15.94 11.97 -1.76
C SER A 116 -15.12 10.80 -1.22
N SER A 117 -13.88 10.60 -1.70
CA SER A 117 -13.02 9.48 -1.28
C SER A 117 -12.17 9.79 -0.05
N ARG A 118 -12.13 11.04 0.39
CA ARG A 118 -11.34 11.47 1.56
C ARG A 118 -9.87 11.01 1.50
N PRO A 119 -9.15 11.27 0.39
CA PRO A 119 -7.77 10.82 0.26
C PRO A 119 -6.86 11.53 1.28
N TRP A 120 -5.71 10.95 1.54
CA TRP A 120 -4.70 11.58 2.38
C TRP A 120 -4.15 12.87 1.74
N ASN A 121 -3.60 13.78 2.55
CA ASN A 121 -3.13 15.09 2.10
C ASN A 121 -2.04 15.01 1.01
N ASN A 122 -1.21 13.97 1.04
CA ASN A 122 -0.16 13.71 0.08
C ASN A 122 -0.64 12.91 -1.16
N TYR A 123 -1.93 12.62 -1.29
CA TYR A 123 -2.48 11.82 -2.39
C TYR A 123 -2.01 12.31 -3.77
N LYS A 124 -2.10 13.62 -4.02
CA LYS A 124 -1.85 14.17 -5.36
C LYS A 124 -0.44 13.89 -5.87
N GLN A 125 0.55 13.92 -4.99
CA GLN A 125 1.94 13.72 -5.39
C GLN A 125 2.41 12.28 -5.25
N ASP A 126 1.93 11.56 -4.21
CA ASP A 126 2.50 10.25 -3.85
C ASP A 126 1.68 9.09 -4.38
N TYR A 127 0.34 9.14 -4.31
CA TYR A 127 -0.52 7.98 -4.64
C TYR A 127 -1.32 8.15 -5.93
N ARG A 128 -1.59 9.41 -6.36
CA ARG A 128 -2.30 9.68 -7.61
C ARG A 128 -1.65 9.02 -8.83
N PRO A 129 -0.32 9.03 -9.01
CA PRO A 129 0.32 8.39 -10.16
C PRO A 129 0.01 6.89 -10.26
N LEU A 130 -0.07 6.19 -9.11
CA LEU A 130 -0.41 4.77 -9.04
C LEU A 130 -1.88 4.52 -9.42
N VAL A 131 -2.79 5.35 -8.91
CA VAL A 131 -4.23 5.26 -9.21
C VAL A 131 -4.49 5.56 -10.68
N GLU A 132 -3.84 6.58 -11.26
CA GLU A 132 -3.94 6.90 -12.69
C GLU A 132 -3.38 5.79 -13.57
N LEU A 133 -2.27 5.17 -13.16
CA LEU A 133 -1.71 4.01 -13.86
C LEU A 133 -2.70 2.84 -13.85
N ALA A 134 -3.33 2.56 -12.69
CA ALA A 134 -4.36 1.53 -12.59
C ALA A 134 -5.58 1.86 -13.47
N LYS A 135 -6.06 3.11 -13.43
CA LYS A 135 -7.19 3.60 -14.23
C LYS A 135 -6.94 3.44 -15.73
N THR A 136 -5.78 3.90 -16.20
CA THR A 136 -5.38 3.82 -17.61
C THR A 136 -5.34 2.38 -18.11
N ASN A 137 -4.87 1.45 -17.26
CA ASN A 137 -4.78 0.03 -17.58
C ASN A 137 -6.05 -0.76 -17.20
N LYS A 138 -7.14 -0.10 -16.78
CA LYS A 138 -8.42 -0.70 -16.38
C LYS A 138 -8.25 -1.77 -15.27
N LEU A 139 -7.32 -1.53 -14.35
CA LEU A 139 -7.05 -2.40 -13.23
C LEU A 139 -7.90 -1.98 -12.02
N PRO A 140 -8.35 -2.93 -11.20
CA PRO A 140 -9.04 -2.63 -9.96
C PRO A 140 -8.11 -1.96 -8.94
N VAL A 141 -8.66 -1.00 -8.20
CA VAL A 141 -8.05 -0.42 -7.00
C VAL A 141 -8.90 -0.79 -5.80
N ILE A 142 -8.28 -1.41 -4.80
CA ILE A 142 -8.92 -1.86 -3.57
C ILE A 142 -8.72 -0.78 -2.51
N ALA A 143 -9.82 -0.17 -2.06
CA ALA A 143 -9.86 0.67 -0.86
C ALA A 143 -9.81 -0.27 0.35
N ALA A 144 -8.60 -0.47 0.91
CA ALA A 144 -8.37 -1.62 1.78
C ALA A 144 -8.64 -1.35 3.26
N ASN A 145 -8.54 -0.09 3.71
CA ASN A 145 -8.44 0.24 5.12
C ASN A 145 -9.78 0.29 5.84
N ALA A 146 -9.75 0.08 7.16
CA ALA A 146 -10.91 0.27 8.02
C ALA A 146 -11.29 1.76 8.08
N PRO A 147 -12.61 2.10 8.04
CA PRO A 147 -13.04 3.48 8.21
C PRO A 147 -12.53 4.07 9.53
N ARG A 148 -11.82 5.19 9.43
CA ARG A 148 -11.13 5.85 10.56
C ARG A 148 -12.06 6.13 11.74
N ARG A 149 -13.34 6.41 11.48
CA ARG A 149 -14.34 6.61 12.53
C ARG A 149 -14.54 5.38 13.42
N TYR A 150 -14.45 4.17 12.88
CA TYR A 150 -14.58 2.93 13.65
C TYR A 150 -13.28 2.56 14.37
N VAL A 151 -12.15 2.83 13.74
CA VAL A 151 -10.84 2.72 14.41
C VAL A 151 -10.77 3.65 15.62
N ASN A 152 -11.27 4.89 15.50
CA ASN A 152 -11.39 5.83 16.62
C ASN A 152 -12.35 5.32 17.72
N MET A 153 -13.45 4.63 17.37
CA MET A 153 -14.30 3.99 18.38
C MET A 153 -13.51 2.96 19.20
N VAL A 154 -12.74 2.11 18.55
CA VAL A 154 -11.91 1.09 19.20
C VAL A 154 -10.83 1.72 20.07
N SER A 155 -10.11 2.71 19.58
CA SER A 155 -9.03 3.37 20.34
C SER A 155 -9.54 4.04 21.65
N ARG A 156 -10.79 4.50 21.65
CA ARG A 156 -11.42 5.09 22.86
C ARG A 156 -12.08 4.07 23.77
N GLY A 157 -12.86 3.15 23.20
CA GLY A 157 -13.75 2.27 23.96
C GLY A 157 -13.37 0.79 23.95
N GLY A 158 -12.39 0.37 23.13
CA GLY A 158 -12.03 -1.03 22.92
C GLY A 158 -12.88 -1.73 21.86
N ARG A 159 -12.53 -2.96 21.56
CA ARG A 159 -13.09 -3.79 20.45
C ARG A 159 -14.59 -3.95 20.51
N ASP A 160 -15.14 -4.10 21.72
CA ASP A 160 -16.56 -4.40 21.94
C ASP A 160 -17.48 -3.25 21.49
N THR A 161 -16.96 -2.03 21.36
CA THR A 161 -17.71 -0.90 20.83
C THR A 161 -18.24 -1.15 19.41
N LEU A 162 -17.57 -1.98 18.63
CA LEU A 162 -18.00 -2.35 17.28
C LEU A 162 -19.29 -3.20 17.26
N ASN A 163 -19.67 -3.82 18.38
CA ASN A 163 -20.91 -4.59 18.47
C ASN A 163 -22.15 -3.71 18.26
N ALA A 164 -22.06 -2.42 18.62
CA ALA A 164 -23.13 -1.44 18.45
C ALA A 164 -23.34 -0.99 16.99
N LEU A 165 -22.44 -1.33 16.06
CA LEU A 165 -22.58 -0.96 14.65
C LEU A 165 -23.72 -1.72 13.98
N SER A 166 -24.41 -1.04 13.05
CA SER A 166 -25.41 -1.69 12.19
C SER A 166 -24.77 -2.78 11.29
N PRO A 167 -25.56 -3.73 10.78
CA PRO A 167 -25.07 -4.73 9.83
C PRO A 167 -24.39 -4.12 8.59
N GLU A 168 -24.92 -3.00 8.09
CA GLU A 168 -24.34 -2.28 6.94
C GLU A 168 -22.97 -1.71 7.26
N ALA A 169 -22.81 -1.11 8.44
CA ALA A 169 -21.54 -0.55 8.89
C ALA A 169 -20.47 -1.64 9.10
N LYS A 170 -20.87 -2.80 9.61
CA LYS A 170 -19.97 -3.96 9.81
C LYS A 170 -19.40 -4.50 8.51
N LYS A 171 -20.07 -4.31 7.37
CA LYS A 171 -19.56 -4.73 6.04
C LYS A 171 -18.27 -4.01 5.63
N TRP A 172 -18.01 -2.85 6.20
CA TRP A 172 -16.79 -2.08 5.93
C TRP A 172 -15.58 -2.51 6.75
N LEU A 173 -15.72 -3.53 7.59
CA LEU A 173 -14.68 -4.06 8.45
C LEU A 173 -14.36 -5.51 8.10
N ALA A 174 -13.24 -6.01 8.64
CA ALA A 174 -13.06 -7.46 8.74
C ALA A 174 -14.21 -8.08 9.53
N PRO A 175 -14.53 -9.38 9.31
CA PRO A 175 -15.55 -10.07 10.11
C PRO A 175 -15.33 -9.90 11.61
N LEU A 176 -16.42 -9.58 12.33
CA LEU A 176 -16.36 -9.40 13.78
C LEU A 176 -16.73 -10.70 14.53
N PRO A 177 -16.03 -11.04 15.61
CA PRO A 177 -14.84 -10.35 16.14
C PRO A 177 -13.63 -10.56 15.22
N TYR A 178 -12.91 -9.46 14.90
CA TYR A 178 -11.68 -9.57 14.09
C TYR A 178 -10.55 -10.24 14.87
N ASN A 179 -9.57 -10.81 14.17
CA ASN A 179 -8.46 -11.52 14.79
C ASN A 179 -7.65 -10.59 15.70
N GLN A 180 -7.13 -11.13 16.79
CA GLN A 180 -6.21 -10.40 17.66
C GLN A 180 -4.80 -10.34 17.05
N ALA A 181 -4.02 -9.33 17.48
CA ALA A 181 -2.60 -9.27 17.23
C ALA A 181 -1.89 -10.52 17.79
N SER A 182 -0.85 -10.99 17.10
CA SER A 182 0.06 -11.97 17.70
C SER A 182 0.82 -11.33 18.87
N GLU A 183 1.33 -12.16 19.77
CA GLU A 183 2.16 -11.69 20.87
C GLU A 183 3.40 -10.94 20.34
N THR A 184 4.02 -11.44 19.28
CA THR A 184 5.16 -10.80 18.63
C THR A 184 4.82 -9.40 18.12
N TYR A 185 3.66 -9.24 17.46
CA TYR A 185 3.19 -7.92 16.98
C TYR A 185 2.88 -6.99 18.16
N ALA A 186 2.22 -7.50 19.19
CA ALA A 186 1.92 -6.71 20.38
C ALA A 186 3.20 -6.22 21.09
N ASN A 187 4.23 -7.06 21.18
CA ASN A 187 5.52 -6.69 21.75
C ASN A 187 6.27 -5.66 20.90
N LYS A 188 6.26 -5.81 19.55
CA LYS A 188 6.79 -4.79 18.62
C LYS A 188 6.11 -3.45 18.83
N PHE A 189 4.77 -3.43 18.90
CA PHE A 189 3.98 -2.23 19.13
C PHE A 189 4.31 -1.55 20.46
N LYS A 190 4.36 -2.33 21.55
CA LYS A 190 4.71 -1.82 22.89
C LYS A 190 6.12 -1.22 22.92
N GLY A 191 7.08 -1.88 22.25
CA GLY A 191 8.46 -1.37 22.13
C GLY A 191 8.52 -0.02 21.43
N LEU A 192 7.72 0.16 20.37
CA LEU A 192 7.65 1.44 19.63
C LEU A 192 7.01 2.55 20.47
N MET A 193 5.97 2.22 21.25
CA MET A 193 5.20 3.21 22.02
C MET A 193 5.85 3.59 23.35
N GLY A 194 6.97 2.95 23.75
CA GLY A 194 7.70 3.27 24.99
C GLY A 194 6.88 3.09 26.26
N GLY A 195 5.98 2.10 26.29
CA GLY A 195 4.99 1.94 27.35
C GLY A 195 5.57 1.56 28.71
N SER A 196 5.27 2.35 29.76
CA SER A 196 5.40 1.92 31.13
C SER A 196 4.26 0.94 31.53
N PRO A 197 4.45 0.09 32.56
CA PRO A 197 3.41 -0.85 33.00
C PRO A 197 2.08 -0.19 33.37
N GLU A 198 2.09 1.08 33.80
CA GLU A 198 0.90 1.83 34.22
C GLU A 198 0.04 2.33 33.05
N SER A 199 0.57 2.38 31.82
CA SER A 199 -0.17 2.82 30.61
C SER A 199 -0.86 1.68 29.87
N ASN A 200 -0.82 0.44 30.38
CA ASN A 200 -1.19 -0.77 29.63
C ASN A 200 -2.66 -0.80 29.12
N MET A 201 -3.64 -0.23 29.85
CA MET A 201 -5.04 -0.27 29.40
C MET A 201 -5.29 0.62 28.20
N GLY A 202 -4.67 1.81 28.16
CA GLY A 202 -4.74 2.72 27.01
C GLY A 202 -4.03 2.14 25.80
N LEU A 203 -2.83 1.59 26.00
CA LEU A 203 -2.02 0.96 24.94
C LEU A 203 -2.72 -0.24 24.29
N ASN A 204 -3.44 -1.07 25.08
CA ASN A 204 -4.18 -2.20 24.53
C ASN A 204 -5.30 -1.75 23.59
N LYS A 205 -6.03 -0.66 23.89
CA LYS A 205 -7.05 -0.12 22.99
C LYS A 205 -6.45 0.45 21.70
N ILE A 206 -5.28 1.08 21.79
CA ILE A 206 -4.56 1.56 20.60
C ILE A 206 -4.03 0.38 19.79
N LEU A 207 -3.50 -0.66 20.40
CA LEU A 207 -3.11 -1.90 19.73
C LEU A 207 -4.33 -2.57 19.05
N ASP A 208 -5.47 -2.62 19.72
CA ASP A 208 -6.71 -3.14 19.15
C ASP A 208 -7.15 -2.34 17.92
N SER A 209 -7.02 -1.00 17.96
CA SER A 209 -7.33 -0.14 16.82
C SER A 209 -6.35 -0.35 15.66
N GLN A 210 -5.06 -0.52 15.96
CA GLN A 210 -4.02 -0.86 14.98
C GLN A 210 -4.32 -2.23 14.34
N THR A 211 -4.69 -3.20 15.15
CA THR A 211 -5.06 -4.55 14.69
C THR A 211 -6.35 -4.55 13.84
N LEU A 212 -7.27 -3.61 14.08
CA LEU A 212 -8.46 -3.45 13.24
C LEU A 212 -8.09 -2.97 11.82
N TRP A 213 -7.12 -2.05 11.70
CA TRP A 213 -6.58 -1.68 10.40
C TRP A 213 -5.99 -2.89 9.68
N ASP A 214 -5.05 -3.59 10.34
CA ASP A 214 -4.40 -4.77 9.77
C ASP A 214 -5.39 -5.84 9.33
N ALA A 215 -6.33 -6.18 10.20
CA ALA A 215 -7.35 -7.18 9.91
C ALA A 215 -8.23 -6.78 8.72
N THR A 216 -8.60 -5.48 8.62
CA THR A 216 -9.47 -5.00 7.54
C THR A 216 -8.74 -4.92 6.21
N MET A 217 -7.50 -4.44 6.18
CA MET A 217 -6.66 -4.43 4.97
C MET A 217 -6.46 -5.86 4.45
N SER A 218 -6.11 -6.77 5.35
CA SER A 218 -5.93 -8.19 5.03
C SER A 218 -7.19 -8.84 4.49
N TYR A 219 -8.34 -8.55 5.12
CA TYR A 219 -9.63 -9.08 4.69
C TYR A 219 -10.02 -8.55 3.31
N SER A 220 -9.77 -7.28 3.03
CA SER A 220 -10.02 -6.67 1.71
C SER A 220 -9.23 -7.37 0.61
N ILE A 221 -7.95 -7.65 0.86
CA ILE A 221 -7.08 -8.40 -0.05
C ILE A 221 -7.59 -9.84 -0.19
N ALA A 222 -7.93 -10.49 0.94
CA ALA A 222 -8.38 -11.87 0.95
C ALA A 222 -9.68 -12.09 0.16
N GLU A 223 -10.64 -11.15 0.24
CA GLU A 223 -11.88 -11.18 -0.56
C GLU A 223 -11.56 -11.07 -2.06
N PHE A 224 -10.67 -10.17 -2.46
CA PHE A 224 -10.25 -10.05 -3.85
C PHE A 224 -9.60 -11.35 -4.37
N LEU A 225 -8.68 -11.94 -3.60
CA LEU A 225 -8.04 -13.22 -3.95
C LEU A 225 -9.04 -14.38 -4.03
N LYS A 226 -10.13 -14.34 -3.25
CA LYS A 226 -11.19 -15.33 -3.28
C LYS A 226 -12.02 -15.23 -4.57
N GLU A 227 -12.34 -14.00 -4.97
CA GLU A 227 -13.17 -13.74 -6.14
C GLU A 227 -12.41 -13.91 -7.46
N LYS A 228 -11.12 -13.56 -7.48
CA LYS A 228 -10.30 -13.53 -8.69
C LYS A 228 -9.25 -14.63 -8.68
N LYS A 229 -9.46 -15.65 -9.50
CA LYS A 229 -8.45 -16.69 -9.72
C LYS A 229 -7.21 -16.07 -10.37
N ASN A 230 -6.03 -16.58 -10.02
CA ASN A 230 -4.75 -16.11 -10.53
C ASN A 230 -4.52 -14.59 -10.31
N ALA A 231 -4.98 -14.06 -9.17
CA ALA A 231 -4.76 -12.67 -8.82
C ALA A 231 -3.31 -12.39 -8.41
N LEU A 232 -2.89 -11.13 -8.62
CA LEU A 232 -1.67 -10.55 -8.07
C LEU A 232 -2.03 -9.18 -7.50
N VAL A 233 -1.95 -9.06 -6.19
CA VAL A 233 -2.25 -7.80 -5.50
C VAL A 233 -0.95 -7.12 -5.09
N VAL A 234 -0.77 -5.87 -5.51
CA VAL A 234 0.28 -4.98 -4.98
C VAL A 234 -0.38 -4.07 -3.95
N HIS A 235 0.00 -4.24 -2.69
CA HIS A 235 -0.56 -3.48 -1.58
C HIS A 235 0.47 -2.50 -1.01
N LEU A 236 0.08 -1.23 -0.92
CA LEU A 236 0.88 -0.17 -0.30
C LEU A 236 0.34 0.14 1.08
N ASN A 237 1.26 0.18 2.04
CA ASN A 237 0.95 0.44 3.45
C ASN A 237 2.16 1.02 4.18
N GLY A 238 1.93 1.67 5.32
CA GLY A 238 3.01 2.03 6.23
C GLY A 238 3.80 0.80 6.67
N ALA A 239 5.11 0.86 6.61
CA ALA A 239 6.00 -0.28 6.84
C ALA A 239 5.73 -1.05 8.13
N PHE A 240 5.32 -0.33 9.20
CA PHE A 240 4.98 -0.94 10.48
C PHE A 240 3.93 -2.07 10.36
N HIS A 241 2.97 -1.94 9.43
CA HIS A 241 1.88 -2.88 9.21
C HIS A 241 2.32 -4.23 8.61
N THR A 242 3.52 -4.33 8.05
CA THR A 242 3.97 -5.56 7.34
C THR A 242 5.38 -6.02 7.66
N GLU A 243 6.17 -5.18 8.32
CA GLU A 243 7.52 -5.53 8.75
C GLU A 243 7.55 -6.79 9.61
N ASN A 244 8.60 -7.57 9.40
CA ASN A 244 8.79 -8.86 10.04
C ASN A 244 7.67 -9.87 9.71
N ARG A 245 6.93 -9.64 8.62
CA ARG A 245 5.75 -10.41 8.20
C ARG A 245 4.62 -10.40 9.22
N LEU A 246 4.56 -9.38 10.09
CA LEU A 246 3.55 -9.19 11.12
C LEU A 246 2.37 -8.37 10.58
N GLY A 247 1.44 -8.01 11.46
CA GLY A 247 0.30 -7.13 11.18
C GLY A 247 -0.53 -7.58 9.98
N THR A 248 -0.62 -6.75 8.94
CA THR A 248 -1.43 -7.06 7.73
C THR A 248 -0.96 -8.33 7.03
N ALA A 249 0.36 -8.60 6.98
CA ALA A 249 0.87 -9.81 6.35
C ALA A 249 0.47 -11.09 7.10
N GLU A 250 0.59 -11.11 8.44
CA GLU A 250 0.17 -12.27 9.25
C GLU A 250 -1.36 -12.45 9.27
N GLN A 251 -2.12 -11.34 9.31
CA GLN A 251 -3.58 -11.38 9.30
C GLN A 251 -4.11 -11.93 7.96
N LEU A 252 -3.48 -11.61 6.85
CA LEU A 252 -3.85 -12.17 5.55
C LEU A 252 -3.79 -13.69 5.56
N LEU A 253 -2.77 -14.28 6.17
CA LEU A 253 -2.62 -15.73 6.23
C LEU A 253 -3.67 -16.40 7.11
N LYS A 254 -4.30 -15.68 8.06
CA LYS A 254 -5.47 -16.17 8.81
C LYS A 254 -6.71 -16.28 7.93
N TYR A 255 -6.91 -15.36 6.97
CA TYR A 255 -8.03 -15.40 6.02
C TYR A 255 -7.73 -16.28 4.80
N ARG A 256 -6.47 -16.33 4.36
CA ARG A 256 -6.01 -17.07 3.18
C ARG A 256 -4.72 -17.84 3.47
N PRO A 257 -4.79 -18.99 4.20
CA PRO A 257 -3.60 -19.71 4.66
C PRO A 257 -2.64 -20.18 3.56
N LYS A 258 -3.13 -20.29 2.32
CA LYS A 258 -2.33 -20.72 1.17
C LYS A 258 -1.81 -19.58 0.31
N ALA A 259 -2.11 -18.32 0.67
CA ALA A 259 -1.62 -17.18 -0.08
C ALA A 259 -0.09 -17.07 0.03
N LYS A 260 0.55 -16.86 -1.09
CA LYS A 260 1.99 -16.59 -1.15
C LYS A 260 2.21 -15.10 -1.04
N VAL A 261 3.03 -14.69 -0.10
CA VAL A 261 3.21 -13.29 0.29
C VAL A 261 4.67 -12.90 0.18
N LEU A 262 4.92 -11.79 -0.49
CA LEU A 262 6.21 -11.10 -0.54
C LEU A 262 6.11 -9.79 0.25
N VAL A 263 7.07 -9.53 1.12
CA VAL A 263 7.18 -8.26 1.87
C VAL A 263 8.44 -7.52 1.42
N VAL A 264 8.25 -6.31 0.90
CA VAL A 264 9.31 -5.37 0.58
C VAL A 264 9.18 -4.18 1.52
N THR A 265 10.14 -3.97 2.38
CA THR A 265 10.14 -2.87 3.35
C THR A 265 11.06 -1.76 2.86
N MET A 266 10.55 -0.53 2.82
CA MET A 266 11.30 0.66 2.43
C MET A 266 11.52 1.54 3.66
N ARG A 267 12.78 1.93 3.91
CA ARG A 267 13.19 2.74 5.05
C ARG A 267 14.18 3.80 4.61
N TYR A 268 13.98 5.04 5.03
CA TYR A 268 15.02 6.04 4.85
C TYR A 268 16.04 5.99 5.97
N GLU A 269 17.31 6.05 5.59
CA GLU A 269 18.45 5.98 6.50
C GLU A 269 19.48 7.06 6.17
N ALA A 270 20.21 7.52 7.19
CA ALA A 270 21.30 8.48 6.99
C ALA A 270 22.49 7.86 6.23
N ASP A 271 22.78 6.58 6.48
CA ASP A 271 23.74 5.77 5.74
C ASP A 271 23.02 4.62 5.03
N PHE A 272 22.21 4.96 4.02
CA PHE A 272 21.42 4.01 3.24
C PHE A 272 22.28 3.06 2.40
N THR A 273 23.57 3.30 2.31
CA THR A 273 24.49 2.44 1.56
C THR A 273 24.91 1.19 2.34
N LYS A 274 24.65 1.18 3.65
CA LYS A 274 25.01 0.08 4.55
C LYS A 274 23.79 -0.55 5.19
N PHE A 275 23.74 -1.87 5.12
CA PHE A 275 22.76 -2.65 5.86
C PHE A 275 23.22 -2.84 7.31
N ASP A 276 22.44 -2.38 8.25
CA ASP A 276 22.65 -2.60 9.68
C ASP A 276 21.84 -3.82 10.11
N GLN A 277 22.53 -4.90 10.48
CA GLN A 277 21.89 -6.18 10.85
C GLN A 277 20.91 -6.00 12.03
N THR A 278 21.24 -5.16 12.99
CA THR A 278 20.38 -4.94 14.18
C THR A 278 19.06 -4.23 13.85
N LYS A 279 19.09 -3.37 12.83
CA LYS A 279 17.92 -2.56 12.45
C LYS A 279 17.11 -3.16 11.31
N HIS A 280 17.77 -3.81 10.36
CA HIS A 280 17.18 -4.10 9.07
C HIS A 280 16.95 -5.59 8.81
N GLU A 281 17.61 -6.48 9.58
CA GLU A 281 17.47 -7.92 9.37
C GLU A 281 16.02 -8.37 9.51
N ASN A 282 15.54 -9.15 8.54
CA ASN A 282 14.21 -9.75 8.52
C ASN A 282 13.04 -8.74 8.53
N LEU A 283 13.26 -7.44 8.22
CA LEU A 283 12.15 -6.49 8.06
C LEU A 283 11.20 -6.88 6.92
N GLY A 284 11.72 -7.55 5.90
CA GLY A 284 10.97 -8.08 4.76
C GLY A 284 11.78 -9.13 4.03
N ASP A 285 11.26 -9.67 2.94
CA ASP A 285 12.02 -10.52 2.01
C ASP A 285 13.08 -9.71 1.27
N PHE A 286 12.75 -8.42 1.05
CA PHE A 286 13.67 -7.40 0.59
C PHE A 286 13.54 -6.16 1.46
N VAL A 287 14.66 -5.46 1.63
CA VAL A 287 14.75 -4.17 2.30
C VAL A 287 15.35 -3.17 1.33
N ILE A 288 14.64 -2.07 1.11
CA ILE A 288 15.14 -0.96 0.30
C ILE A 288 15.45 0.19 1.27
N LEU A 289 16.72 0.56 1.33
CA LEU A 289 17.15 1.72 2.10
C LEU A 289 17.24 2.93 1.17
N THR A 290 16.60 4.03 1.54
CA THR A 290 16.54 5.28 0.79
C THR A 290 17.32 6.38 1.50
N ASP A 291 17.87 7.35 0.75
CA ASP A 291 18.64 8.46 1.33
C ASP A 291 17.72 9.42 2.11
N SER A 292 17.95 9.51 3.41
CA SER A 292 17.22 10.42 4.29
C SER A 292 17.44 11.92 3.99
N LYS A 293 18.43 12.27 3.16
CA LYS A 293 18.71 13.64 2.72
C LYS A 293 17.79 14.09 1.59
N VAL A 294 17.15 13.16 0.87
CA VAL A 294 16.14 13.52 -0.13
C VAL A 294 14.98 14.24 0.57
N PRO A 295 14.53 15.39 0.06
CA PRO A 295 13.41 16.12 0.66
C PRO A 295 12.17 15.24 0.81
N ARG A 296 11.47 15.35 1.94
CA ARG A 296 10.22 14.64 2.19
C ARG A 296 9.15 15.09 1.19
N SER A 297 8.32 14.14 0.76
CA SER A 297 7.25 14.43 -0.19
C SER A 297 6.18 15.35 0.41
N PHE A 298 5.97 15.28 1.73
CA PHE A 298 5.12 16.23 2.45
C PHE A 298 5.58 16.38 3.91
N LYS A 299 5.12 17.44 4.57
CA LYS A 299 5.30 17.62 6.02
C LYS A 299 4.02 17.17 6.71
N GLN A 300 4.14 16.24 7.65
CA GLN A 300 3.03 15.95 8.56
C GLN A 300 2.80 17.22 9.42
N SER A 301 1.59 17.78 9.31
CA SER A 301 1.14 18.92 10.11
C SER A 301 0.66 18.48 11.48
#